data_ce23b2e17554a1d5bfad647e01ba41ff
#
_entry.id   ce23b2e17554a1d5bfad647e01ba41ff
#
_cell.length_a   1.000
_cell.length_b   1.000
_cell.length_c   1.000
_cell.angle_alpha   90.00
_cell.angle_beta   90.00
_cell.angle_gamma   90.00
#
_symmetry.space_group_name_H-M   'P 1'
#
loop_
_entity.id
_entity.type
_entity.pdbx_description
1 polymer ?
#
loop_
_entity_poly.entity_id
_entity_poly.type
_entity_poly.pdbx_seq_one_letter_code
_entity_poly.pdbx_strand_id
1 'polypeptide(L)'
;MAASGAAEETVESMPALSVEKRQLRHCLAQLPRIQRSGQSAGFVHEHRKEREMINEELNSLVPGRDFSRRTFVQTAVGSGFAAAVLPVAASTIKTDAQGLEAGEVMIPVGDFKMPAYRAMPAGGKNLPVVLVISEIFGVHEHIADVARRFAKLGYMAIAPEMFVRQGDAGSYGEVAKLVAEVISKVPDEQVMADLDASVAWAKTQGADVSRLGVTGFCWGGRITWLYAAHNPAVKAGVAWYGRLVGNSTPLTPRHPVDVAGRIAGPVLGLYGGQDPGIPLDTVDKMKTALNQGSAAAKRSEFHIYADAPHAFHADYRPSYRKDAAEDGWKRCTAWFKANGLA
;
A
#
# COMPACT_ATOMS: atom_id res chain seq x y z
N MET A 1 -5.70 71.91 -23.62
CA MET A 1 -4.72 72.77 -22.86
C MET A 1 -3.89 71.83 -22.04
N ALA A 2 -2.70 71.69 -22.45
CA ALA A 2 -1.43 71.77 -21.73
C ALA A 2 -1.17 70.63 -20.73
N ALA A 3 -0.23 69.93 -20.79
CA ALA A 3 1.21 69.83 -21.11
C ALA A 3 1.81 68.89 -20.06
N SER A 4 2.43 67.85 -20.45
CA SER A 4 3.87 67.55 -20.53
C SER A 4 4.58 67.42 -19.18
N GLY A 5 5.35 66.38 -19.00
CA GLY A 5 6.40 66.24 -18.05
C GLY A 5 6.93 64.80 -17.93
N ALA A 6 7.86 64.48 -18.83
CA ALA A 6 8.73 63.32 -18.71
C ALA A 6 9.82 63.63 -17.70
N ALA A 7 10.22 62.66 -16.90
CA ALA A 7 11.51 62.63 -16.26
C ALA A 7 12.03 61.20 -16.27
N GLU A 8 13.09 61.01 -17.05
CA GLU A 8 14.02 59.87 -16.95
C GLU A 8 14.69 59.90 -15.60
N GLU A 9 14.79 58.75 -14.93
CA GLU A 9 15.82 58.53 -13.92
C GLU A 9 16.54 57.22 -14.15
N THR A 10 17.80 57.38 -14.20
CA THR A 10 18.89 56.52 -14.57
C THR A 10 19.08 55.32 -13.60
N VAL A 11 19.37 54.20 -14.25
CA VAL A 11 19.88 52.97 -13.64
C VAL A 11 21.23 53.25 -12.98
N GLU A 12 21.35 53.00 -11.67
CA GLU A 12 22.63 52.89 -11.02
C GLU A 12 22.77 51.51 -10.37
N SER A 13 23.90 50.92 -10.67
CA SER A 13 24.29 49.52 -10.47
C SER A 13 24.56 49.13 -9.05
N MET A 14 24.27 47.86 -8.78
CA MET A 14 24.58 47.07 -7.56
C MET A 14 26.05 47.16 -7.09
N PRO A 15 26.30 46.97 -5.76
CA PRO A 15 26.80 45.68 -5.31
C PRO A 15 26.37 45.30 -3.86
N ALA A 16 25.51 44.31 -3.74
CA ALA A 16 25.10 43.75 -2.45
C ALA A 16 25.47 42.26 -2.22
N LEU A 17 26.32 41.66 -3.07
CA LEU A 17 26.65 40.23 -3.01
C LEU A 17 27.95 39.89 -2.23
N SER A 18 28.63 40.86 -1.66
CA SER A 18 29.92 40.60 -0.99
C SER A 18 29.86 40.55 0.55
N VAL A 19 28.78 41.02 1.17
CA VAL A 19 28.67 41.09 2.64
C VAL A 19 28.08 39.79 3.21
N GLU A 20 27.12 39.18 2.52
CA GLU A 20 26.52 37.91 2.99
C GLU A 20 27.49 36.71 3.00
N LYS A 21 28.42 36.65 2.05
CA LYS A 21 29.41 35.55 1.99
C LYS A 21 30.46 35.67 3.14
N ARG A 22 30.68 36.81 3.73
CA ARG A 22 31.57 36.95 4.88
C ARG A 22 30.89 36.56 6.20
N GLN A 23 29.60 36.84 6.36
CA GLN A 23 28.87 36.47 7.56
C GLN A 23 28.62 34.96 7.65
N LEU A 24 28.36 34.28 6.51
CA LEU A 24 28.22 32.80 6.47
C LEU A 24 29.52 32.06 6.83
N ARG A 25 30.69 32.61 6.52
CA ARG A 25 31.98 32.00 6.92
C ARG A 25 32.29 32.15 8.41
N HIS A 26 31.77 33.17 9.08
CA HIS A 26 32.00 33.40 10.52
C HIS A 26 31.06 32.54 11.38
N CYS A 27 29.83 32.25 10.94
CA CYS A 27 28.91 31.34 11.61
C CYS A 27 29.34 29.88 11.54
N LEU A 28 30.02 29.46 10.46
CA LEU A 28 30.51 28.09 10.32
C LEU A 28 31.76 27.76 11.14
N ALA A 29 32.46 28.75 11.66
CA ALA A 29 33.68 28.57 12.47
C ALA A 29 33.40 28.39 13.98
N GLN A 30 32.15 28.53 14.43
CA GLN A 30 31.77 28.42 15.87
C GLN A 30 30.91 27.20 16.19
N LEU A 31 30.74 26.24 15.28
CA LEU A 31 30.09 24.96 15.61
C LEU A 31 31.06 24.07 16.41
N PRO A 32 30.66 23.55 17.58
CA PRO A 32 31.48 22.63 18.36
C PRO A 32 31.81 21.41 17.51
N ARG A 33 33.04 20.95 17.54
CA ARG A 33 33.47 19.66 16.96
C ARG A 33 32.64 18.56 17.59
N ILE A 34 31.61 18.11 16.87
CA ILE A 34 30.91 16.89 17.23
C ILE A 34 31.91 15.74 17.06
N GLN A 35 32.31 15.17 18.18
CA GLN A 35 33.05 13.91 18.20
C GLN A 35 32.23 12.92 17.42
N ARG A 36 32.80 12.35 16.35
CA ARG A 36 32.24 11.24 15.59
C ARG A 36 32.20 9.99 16.49
N SER A 37 31.14 9.85 17.29
CA SER A 37 30.84 8.61 17.94
C SER A 37 30.26 7.67 16.90
N GLY A 38 30.62 6.37 16.95
CA GLY A 38 30.41 5.33 15.94
C GLY A 38 28.98 4.94 15.54
N GLN A 39 28.03 5.89 15.60
CA GLN A 39 26.63 5.68 15.21
C GLN A 39 26.35 5.86 13.70
N SER A 40 27.29 6.44 12.94
CA SER A 40 27.10 6.63 11.49
C SER A 40 27.22 5.35 10.66
N ALA A 41 27.92 4.34 11.17
CA ALA A 41 28.09 3.06 10.46
C ALA A 41 26.80 2.20 10.46
N GLY A 42 26.02 2.24 11.52
CA GLY A 42 24.73 1.54 11.63
C GLY A 42 23.68 2.10 10.65
N PHE A 43 23.56 3.42 10.57
CA PHE A 43 22.58 4.09 9.72
C PHE A 43 22.83 3.87 8.21
N VAL A 44 24.11 3.90 7.79
CA VAL A 44 24.51 3.60 6.41
C VAL A 44 24.30 2.13 6.08
N HIS A 45 24.49 1.23 7.05
CA HIS A 45 24.32 -0.21 6.87
C HIS A 45 22.84 -0.60 6.76
N GLU A 46 21.96 0.06 7.50
CA GLU A 46 20.51 -0.17 7.47
C GLU A 46 19.89 0.29 6.14
N HIS A 47 20.26 1.46 5.64
CA HIS A 47 19.84 1.92 4.30
C HIS A 47 20.44 1.09 3.15
N ARG A 48 21.62 0.49 3.37
CA ARG A 48 22.20 -0.42 2.39
C ARG A 48 21.42 -1.74 2.33
N LYS A 49 21.06 -2.30 3.47
CA LYS A 49 20.19 -3.50 3.54
C LYS A 49 18.81 -3.24 2.96
N GLU A 50 18.21 -2.09 3.24
CA GLU A 50 16.94 -1.70 2.61
C GLU A 50 17.05 -1.63 1.08
N ARG A 51 18.14 -1.09 0.54
CA ARG A 51 18.39 -1.08 -0.91
C ARG A 51 18.67 -2.47 -1.48
N GLU A 52 19.40 -3.30 -0.77
CA GLU A 52 19.67 -4.69 -1.18
C GLU A 52 18.38 -5.53 -1.19
N MET A 53 17.50 -5.37 -0.22
CA MET A 53 16.19 -6.02 -0.17
C MET A 53 15.24 -5.56 -1.28
N ILE A 54 15.19 -4.24 -1.54
CA ILE A 54 14.44 -3.69 -2.66
C ILE A 54 14.99 -4.26 -3.98
N ASN A 55 16.31 -4.42 -4.10
CA ASN A 55 16.93 -5.03 -5.29
C ASN A 55 16.67 -6.54 -5.40
N GLU A 56 16.55 -7.29 -4.31
CA GLU A 56 16.15 -8.70 -4.35
C GLU A 56 14.66 -8.84 -4.72
N GLU A 57 13.80 -8.00 -4.21
CA GLU A 57 12.42 -7.89 -4.68
C GLU A 57 12.34 -7.57 -6.17
N LEU A 58 13.22 -6.67 -6.64
CA LEU A 58 13.40 -6.31 -8.05
C LEU A 58 13.75 -7.51 -8.93
N ASN A 59 14.77 -8.24 -8.50
CA ASN A 59 15.26 -9.39 -9.27
C ASN A 59 14.26 -10.56 -9.27
N SER A 60 13.27 -10.56 -8.39
CA SER A 60 12.17 -11.53 -8.37
C SER A 60 11.03 -11.19 -9.34
N LEU A 61 11.02 -9.98 -9.91
CA LEU A 61 10.07 -9.61 -10.95
C LEU A 61 10.56 -10.18 -12.29
N VAL A 62 9.76 -11.03 -12.91
CA VAL A 62 10.01 -11.43 -14.30
C VAL A 62 9.91 -10.17 -15.17
N PRO A 63 10.87 -9.87 -16.07
CA PRO A 63 10.79 -8.72 -16.95
C PRO A 63 9.48 -8.77 -17.74
N GLY A 64 8.52 -7.92 -17.39
CA GLY A 64 7.27 -7.75 -18.13
C GLY A 64 7.52 -6.98 -19.42
N ARG A 65 6.86 -7.37 -20.50
CA ARG A 65 6.76 -6.53 -21.70
C ARG A 65 6.01 -5.25 -21.35
N ASP A 66 6.30 -4.17 -22.08
CA ASP A 66 5.72 -2.85 -21.92
C ASP A 66 4.21 -2.88 -21.65
N PHE A 67 3.86 -2.59 -20.40
CA PHE A 67 2.49 -2.51 -19.93
C PHE A 67 2.14 -1.05 -19.76
N SER A 68 1.40 -0.47 -20.69
CA SER A 68 0.90 0.89 -20.56
C SER A 68 -0.60 0.87 -20.26
N ARG A 69 -1.04 1.80 -19.42
CA ARG A 69 -2.44 2.06 -19.10
C ARG A 69 -3.32 2.24 -20.35
N ARG A 70 -2.73 2.75 -21.43
CA ARG A 70 -3.40 2.90 -22.73
C ARG A 70 -3.76 1.55 -23.35
N THR A 71 -2.89 0.57 -23.23
CA THR A 71 -3.13 -0.81 -23.71
C THR A 71 -4.19 -1.49 -22.83
N PHE A 72 -4.20 -1.23 -21.52
CA PHE A 72 -5.18 -1.73 -20.58
C PHE A 72 -6.60 -1.26 -20.89
N VAL A 73 -6.79 0.05 -21.09
CA VAL A 73 -8.11 0.65 -21.40
C VAL A 73 -8.64 0.19 -22.77
N GLN A 74 -7.75 -0.03 -23.75
CA GLN A 74 -8.15 -0.49 -25.10
C GLN A 74 -8.51 -1.98 -25.11
N THR A 75 -7.91 -2.79 -24.24
CA THR A 75 -8.16 -4.24 -24.17
C THR A 75 -9.37 -4.57 -23.26
N ALA A 76 -9.64 -3.74 -22.25
CA ALA A 76 -10.76 -3.95 -21.32
C ALA A 76 -12.15 -3.77 -21.94
N VAL A 77 -12.25 -3.10 -23.09
CA VAL A 77 -13.54 -2.89 -23.80
C VAL A 77 -13.98 -4.14 -24.60
N GLY A 78 -13.09 -5.10 -24.83
CA GLY A 78 -13.38 -6.26 -25.70
C GLY A 78 -13.10 -7.66 -25.12
N SER A 79 -12.26 -7.77 -24.14
CA SER A 79 -11.90 -9.07 -23.55
C SER A 79 -11.35 -8.83 -22.15
N GLY A 80 -12.17 -9.00 -21.14
CA GLY A 80 -11.90 -8.82 -19.72
C GLY A 80 -10.42 -8.72 -19.28
N PHE A 81 -10.22 -8.13 -18.14
CA PHE A 81 -8.96 -7.89 -17.40
C PHE A 81 -7.88 -9.01 -17.51
N ALA A 82 -8.28 -10.23 -17.82
CA ALA A 82 -7.42 -11.41 -17.94
C ALA A 82 -6.38 -11.38 -19.08
N ALA A 83 -6.52 -10.48 -20.07
CA ALA A 83 -5.60 -10.44 -21.22
C ALA A 83 -4.36 -9.56 -20.98
N ALA A 84 -4.33 -8.81 -19.90
CA ALA A 84 -3.31 -7.79 -19.63
C ALA A 84 -2.11 -8.30 -18.84
N VAL A 85 -2.13 -9.55 -18.35
CA VAL A 85 -1.02 -10.12 -17.57
C VAL A 85 -0.34 -11.21 -18.37
N LEU A 86 0.94 -11.00 -18.63
CA LEU A 86 1.82 -11.97 -19.30
C LEU A 86 1.91 -13.27 -18.51
N PRO A 87 2.18 -14.39 -19.20
CA PRO A 87 2.29 -15.69 -18.56
C PRO A 87 3.50 -15.69 -17.62
N VAL A 88 3.26 -15.39 -16.36
CA VAL A 88 4.13 -15.77 -15.28
C VAL A 88 3.80 -17.21 -14.97
N ALA A 89 4.75 -18.08 -15.12
CA ALA A 89 4.75 -19.52 -14.85
C ALA A 89 3.39 -20.27 -14.90
N ALA A 90 3.39 -21.49 -15.38
CA ALA A 90 2.23 -22.39 -15.48
C ALA A 90 1.53 -22.72 -14.12
N SER A 91 1.92 -22.08 -13.04
CA SER A 91 1.44 -22.29 -11.67
C SER A 91 0.59 -21.16 -11.08
N THR A 92 0.37 -20.06 -11.81
CA THR A 92 -0.44 -18.94 -11.31
C THR A 92 -1.89 -19.37 -11.14
N ILE A 93 -2.47 -19.15 -9.97
CA ILE A 93 -3.86 -19.45 -9.67
C ILE A 93 -4.76 -18.49 -10.45
N LYS A 94 -5.75 -19.05 -11.16
CA LYS A 94 -6.72 -18.28 -11.93
C LYS A 94 -8.14 -18.66 -11.50
N THR A 95 -8.78 -17.75 -10.78
CA THR A 95 -10.20 -17.86 -10.46
C THR A 95 -11.02 -17.28 -11.59
N ASP A 96 -11.91 -18.09 -12.18
CA ASP A 96 -12.81 -17.62 -13.22
C ASP A 96 -13.85 -16.62 -12.70
N ALA A 97 -14.45 -15.87 -13.61
CA ALA A 97 -15.52 -14.92 -13.29
C ALA A 97 -16.93 -15.51 -13.46
N GLN A 98 -17.08 -16.82 -13.66
CA GLN A 98 -18.40 -17.43 -13.84
C GLN A 98 -19.26 -17.24 -12.57
N GLY A 99 -20.48 -16.74 -12.73
CA GLY A 99 -21.38 -16.41 -11.62
C GLY A 99 -20.99 -15.16 -10.83
N LEU A 100 -20.04 -14.37 -11.33
CA LEU A 100 -19.62 -13.11 -10.73
C LEU A 100 -19.93 -11.91 -11.64
N GLU A 101 -20.17 -10.77 -11.04
CA GLU A 101 -19.98 -9.46 -11.64
C GLU A 101 -18.58 -9.00 -11.25
N ALA A 102 -17.65 -8.98 -12.23
CA ALA A 102 -16.26 -8.68 -11.98
C ALA A 102 -15.69 -7.78 -13.09
N GLY A 103 -14.93 -6.75 -12.72
CA GLY A 103 -14.33 -5.82 -13.66
C GLY A 103 -13.95 -4.49 -13.04
N GLU A 104 -13.46 -3.58 -13.88
CA GLU A 104 -13.10 -2.22 -13.49
C GLU A 104 -14.36 -1.39 -13.20
N VAL A 105 -14.27 -0.59 -12.15
CA VAL A 105 -15.26 0.42 -11.76
C VAL A 105 -14.55 1.73 -11.43
N MET A 106 -15.30 2.84 -11.49
CA MET A 106 -14.77 4.17 -11.14
C MET A 106 -15.43 4.63 -9.84
N ILE A 107 -14.62 4.84 -8.81
CA ILE A 107 -15.06 5.28 -7.49
C ILE A 107 -14.85 6.79 -7.37
N PRO A 108 -15.91 7.60 -7.10
CA PRO A 108 -15.76 9.04 -6.89
C PRO A 108 -15.04 9.31 -5.55
N VAL A 109 -13.99 10.11 -5.61
CA VAL A 109 -13.22 10.58 -4.44
C VAL A 109 -13.08 12.10 -4.57
N GLY A 110 -14.03 12.87 -4.03
CA GLY A 110 -14.16 14.28 -4.36
C GLY A 110 -14.33 14.48 -5.86
N ASP A 111 -13.52 15.33 -6.45
CA ASP A 111 -13.52 15.60 -7.90
C ASP A 111 -12.75 14.56 -8.73
N PHE A 112 -12.10 13.60 -8.08
CA PHE A 112 -11.34 12.54 -8.74
C PHE A 112 -12.18 11.27 -8.91
N LYS A 113 -11.97 10.56 -10.02
CA LYS A 113 -12.55 9.23 -10.26
C LYS A 113 -11.43 8.20 -10.16
N MET A 114 -11.39 7.48 -9.05
CA MET A 114 -10.40 6.45 -8.77
C MET A 114 -10.81 5.14 -9.45
N PRO A 115 -9.97 4.55 -10.31
CA PRO A 115 -10.18 3.20 -10.81
C PRO A 115 -10.09 2.19 -9.67
N ALA A 116 -10.91 1.14 -9.74
CA ALA A 116 -10.83 0.00 -8.84
C ALA A 116 -11.30 -1.26 -9.57
N TYR A 117 -10.77 -2.41 -9.19
CA TYR A 117 -11.35 -3.68 -9.59
C TYR A 117 -12.39 -4.11 -8.55
N ARG A 118 -13.62 -4.41 -9.00
CA ARG A 118 -14.67 -4.97 -8.15
C ARG A 118 -14.99 -6.38 -8.61
N ALA A 119 -15.20 -7.30 -7.66
CA ALA A 119 -15.80 -8.60 -7.91
C ALA A 119 -16.85 -8.91 -6.84
N MET A 120 -18.00 -9.45 -7.25
CA MET A 120 -19.07 -9.87 -6.34
C MET A 120 -19.93 -10.97 -7.00
N PRO A 121 -20.69 -11.78 -6.24
CA PRO A 121 -21.69 -12.69 -6.82
C PRO A 121 -22.66 -11.94 -7.72
N ALA A 122 -22.97 -12.48 -8.90
CA ALA A 122 -23.92 -11.89 -9.84
C ALA A 122 -25.31 -11.75 -9.18
N GLY A 123 -25.89 -10.55 -9.26
CA GLY A 123 -27.16 -10.23 -8.63
C GLY A 123 -27.15 -10.22 -7.09
N GLY A 124 -25.98 -10.32 -6.47
CA GLY A 124 -25.84 -10.33 -5.01
C GLY A 124 -26.28 -9.01 -4.39
N LYS A 125 -26.99 -9.11 -3.25
CA LYS A 125 -27.47 -7.96 -2.48
C LYS A 125 -27.06 -8.09 -1.02
N ASN A 126 -26.91 -6.96 -0.34
CA ASN A 126 -26.56 -6.92 1.07
C ASN A 126 -25.30 -7.74 1.42
N LEU A 127 -24.32 -7.75 0.47
CA LEU A 127 -23.09 -8.51 0.63
C LEU A 127 -22.13 -7.83 1.62
N PRO A 128 -21.41 -8.58 2.44
CA PRO A 128 -20.31 -8.04 3.22
C PRO A 128 -19.21 -7.52 2.28
N VAL A 129 -18.48 -6.51 2.73
CA VAL A 129 -17.44 -5.85 1.92
C VAL A 129 -16.06 -6.28 2.38
N VAL A 130 -15.18 -6.60 1.42
CA VAL A 130 -13.75 -6.77 1.66
C VAL A 130 -12.97 -5.81 0.76
N LEU A 131 -12.22 -4.90 1.38
CA LEU A 131 -11.22 -4.11 0.69
C LEU A 131 -9.94 -4.94 0.52
N VAL A 132 -9.44 -5.03 -0.72
CA VAL A 132 -8.23 -5.78 -1.09
C VAL A 132 -7.16 -4.78 -1.52
N ILE A 133 -6.14 -4.60 -0.69
CA ILE A 133 -5.12 -3.57 -0.91
C ILE A 133 -3.88 -4.21 -1.51
N SER A 134 -3.50 -3.71 -2.68
CA SER A 134 -2.39 -4.24 -3.48
C SER A 134 -1.01 -4.04 -2.82
N GLU A 135 -0.02 -4.73 -3.34
CA GLU A 135 1.39 -4.42 -3.19
C GLU A 135 1.73 -3.10 -3.90
N ILE A 136 3.01 -2.73 -3.97
CA ILE A 136 3.45 -1.49 -4.64
C ILE A 136 3.21 -1.46 -6.16
N PHE A 137 2.81 -2.56 -6.77
CA PHE A 137 2.62 -2.70 -8.23
C PHE A 137 1.22 -2.33 -8.72
N GLY A 138 0.34 -1.86 -7.83
CA GLY A 138 -1.05 -1.54 -8.17
C GLY A 138 -1.92 -2.79 -8.31
N VAL A 139 -3.11 -2.59 -8.90
CA VAL A 139 -4.09 -3.66 -9.11
C VAL A 139 -3.77 -4.41 -10.40
N HIS A 140 -3.02 -5.49 -10.28
CA HIS A 140 -2.72 -6.42 -11.36
C HIS A 140 -3.51 -7.73 -11.22
N GLU A 141 -3.30 -8.70 -12.13
CA GLU A 141 -4.13 -9.92 -12.20
C GLU A 141 -4.18 -10.72 -10.89
N HIS A 142 -3.07 -10.83 -10.15
CA HIS A 142 -3.08 -11.53 -8.87
C HIS A 142 -4.03 -10.87 -7.86
N ILE A 143 -4.04 -9.53 -7.76
CA ILE A 143 -4.94 -8.78 -6.87
C ILE A 143 -6.40 -8.90 -7.35
N ALA A 144 -6.62 -8.84 -8.66
CA ALA A 144 -7.94 -9.09 -9.26
C ALA A 144 -8.43 -10.52 -9.00
N ASP A 145 -7.52 -11.51 -9.07
CA ASP A 145 -7.82 -12.91 -8.74
C ASP A 145 -8.20 -13.07 -7.26
N VAL A 146 -7.45 -12.46 -6.35
CA VAL A 146 -7.80 -12.44 -4.91
C VAL A 146 -9.20 -11.84 -4.69
N ALA A 147 -9.54 -10.75 -5.38
CA ALA A 147 -10.89 -10.17 -5.31
C ALA A 147 -11.96 -11.15 -5.81
N ARG A 148 -11.71 -11.89 -6.92
CA ARG A 148 -12.62 -12.94 -7.41
C ARG A 148 -12.75 -14.08 -6.41
N ARG A 149 -11.66 -14.51 -5.75
CA ARG A 149 -11.70 -15.55 -4.69
C ARG A 149 -12.65 -15.13 -3.57
N PHE A 150 -12.58 -13.88 -3.10
CA PHE A 150 -13.51 -13.35 -2.09
C PHE A 150 -14.94 -13.29 -2.64
N ALA A 151 -15.13 -12.90 -3.89
CA ALA A 151 -16.45 -12.87 -4.51
C ALA A 151 -17.08 -14.27 -4.58
N LYS A 152 -16.32 -15.33 -4.91
CA LYS A 152 -16.77 -16.73 -4.85
C LYS A 152 -17.19 -17.17 -3.43
N LEU A 153 -16.72 -16.49 -2.41
CA LEU A 153 -17.10 -16.70 -1.00
C LEU A 153 -18.28 -15.83 -0.54
N GLY A 154 -18.88 -15.06 -1.44
CA GLY A 154 -20.07 -14.25 -1.13
C GLY A 154 -19.80 -12.82 -0.70
N TYR A 155 -18.61 -12.28 -0.91
CA TYR A 155 -18.27 -10.90 -0.61
C TYR A 155 -18.39 -9.97 -1.81
N MET A 156 -18.64 -8.69 -1.57
CA MET A 156 -18.26 -7.64 -2.51
C MET A 156 -16.80 -7.28 -2.22
N ALA A 157 -15.90 -7.73 -3.08
CA ALA A 157 -14.47 -7.43 -2.98
C ALA A 157 -14.13 -6.23 -3.86
N ILE A 158 -13.38 -5.26 -3.32
CA ILE A 158 -12.98 -4.03 -4.00
C ILE A 158 -11.48 -3.86 -3.83
N ALA A 159 -10.76 -3.78 -4.95
CA ALA A 159 -9.34 -3.49 -4.99
C ALA A 159 -9.13 -2.12 -5.66
N PRO A 160 -8.98 -1.03 -4.89
CA PRO A 160 -8.78 0.31 -5.43
C PRO A 160 -7.35 0.54 -5.90
N GLU A 161 -7.20 1.36 -6.96
CA GLU A 161 -5.90 1.72 -7.54
C GLU A 161 -5.31 2.93 -6.80
N MET A 162 -4.54 2.65 -5.75
CA MET A 162 -4.08 3.64 -4.79
C MET A 162 -3.04 4.63 -5.33
N PHE A 163 -2.32 4.26 -6.40
CA PHE A 163 -1.15 5.01 -6.88
C PHE A 163 -1.45 5.92 -8.07
N VAL A 164 -2.63 5.83 -8.64
CA VAL A 164 -2.98 6.41 -9.93
C VAL A 164 -2.81 7.93 -10.01
N ARG A 165 -2.88 8.64 -8.89
CA ARG A 165 -2.63 10.10 -8.86
C ARG A 165 -1.15 10.44 -8.94
N GLN A 166 -0.27 9.55 -8.48
CA GLN A 166 1.16 9.74 -8.49
C GLN A 166 1.82 9.16 -9.75
N GLY A 167 1.22 8.12 -10.33
CA GLY A 167 1.71 7.49 -11.55
C GLY A 167 1.09 6.12 -11.80
N ASP A 168 1.46 5.51 -12.91
CA ASP A 168 1.08 4.15 -13.26
C ASP A 168 2.13 3.18 -12.72
N ALA A 169 1.82 2.57 -11.56
CA ALA A 169 2.75 1.65 -10.89
C ALA A 169 3.10 0.42 -11.76
N GLY A 170 2.19 -0.01 -12.64
CA GLY A 170 2.41 -1.15 -13.53
C GLY A 170 3.36 -0.86 -14.70
N SER A 171 3.70 0.40 -14.97
CA SER A 171 4.57 0.80 -16.09
C SER A 171 6.07 0.75 -15.77
N TYR A 172 6.45 0.53 -14.52
CA TYR A 172 7.84 0.60 -14.08
C TYR A 172 8.54 -0.75 -14.17
N GLY A 173 9.65 -0.80 -14.92
CA GLY A 173 10.54 -1.97 -14.98
C GLY A 173 11.54 -2.09 -13.83
N GLU A 174 11.68 -1.03 -13.01
CA GLU A 174 12.61 -0.96 -11.89
C GLU A 174 11.89 -0.51 -10.61
N VAL A 175 11.89 -1.34 -9.57
CA VAL A 175 11.20 -1.04 -8.29
C VAL A 175 11.80 0.16 -7.58
N ALA A 176 13.12 0.33 -7.59
CA ALA A 176 13.75 1.50 -6.98
C ALA A 176 13.20 2.80 -7.57
N LYS A 177 13.01 2.83 -8.89
CA LYS A 177 12.40 3.97 -9.60
C LYS A 177 10.91 4.11 -9.27
N LEU A 178 10.16 3.02 -9.27
CA LEU A 178 8.76 3.00 -8.85
C LEU A 178 8.60 3.57 -7.43
N VAL A 179 9.41 3.10 -6.49
CA VAL A 179 9.38 3.59 -5.10
C VAL A 179 9.70 5.08 -5.04
N ALA A 180 10.75 5.54 -5.74
CA ALA A 180 11.18 6.94 -5.69
C ALA A 180 10.19 7.91 -6.37
N GLU A 181 9.59 7.49 -7.48
CA GLU A 181 8.78 8.37 -8.33
C GLU A 181 7.28 8.30 -8.02
N VAL A 182 6.78 7.19 -7.48
CA VAL A 182 5.37 6.96 -7.21
C VAL A 182 5.10 6.68 -5.73
N ILE A 183 5.59 5.55 -5.21
CA ILE A 183 5.15 5.03 -3.91
C ILE A 183 5.49 5.97 -2.76
N SER A 184 6.71 6.54 -2.75
CA SER A 184 7.15 7.48 -1.70
C SER A 184 6.40 8.82 -1.72
N LYS A 185 5.62 9.09 -2.76
CA LYS A 185 4.83 10.31 -2.93
C LYS A 185 3.36 10.14 -2.57
N VAL A 186 2.96 8.95 -2.15
CA VAL A 186 1.56 8.67 -1.76
C VAL A 186 1.35 9.01 -0.30
N PRO A 187 0.53 10.03 0.04
CA PRO A 187 0.23 10.35 1.43
C PRO A 187 -0.69 9.29 2.06
N ASP A 188 -0.40 8.89 3.30
CA ASP A 188 -1.32 8.02 4.06
C ASP A 188 -2.72 8.61 4.18
N GLU A 189 -2.86 9.93 4.30
CA GLU A 189 -4.14 10.63 4.35
C GLU A 189 -4.97 10.41 3.07
N GLN A 190 -4.32 10.49 1.89
CA GLN A 190 -4.96 10.18 0.60
C GLN A 190 -5.46 8.74 0.59
N VAL A 191 -4.65 7.79 1.04
CA VAL A 191 -5.00 6.37 1.07
C VAL A 191 -6.19 6.11 1.98
N MET A 192 -6.24 6.72 3.17
CA MET A 192 -7.38 6.59 4.08
C MET A 192 -8.66 7.14 3.44
N ALA A 193 -8.60 8.31 2.81
CA ALA A 193 -9.74 8.92 2.10
C ALA A 193 -10.23 8.06 0.91
N ASP A 194 -9.31 7.45 0.17
CA ASP A 194 -9.64 6.55 -0.95
C ASP A 194 -10.35 5.28 -0.48
N LEU A 195 -9.92 4.72 0.64
CA LEU A 195 -10.56 3.55 1.23
C LEU A 195 -11.95 3.90 1.80
N ASP A 196 -12.08 5.05 2.47
CA ASP A 196 -13.39 5.53 2.96
C ASP A 196 -14.36 5.79 1.81
N ALA A 197 -13.89 6.38 0.70
CA ALA A 197 -14.69 6.55 -0.50
C ALA A 197 -15.11 5.21 -1.13
N SER A 198 -14.23 4.21 -1.08
CA SER A 198 -14.54 2.86 -1.56
C SER A 198 -15.65 2.20 -0.74
N VAL A 199 -15.63 2.38 0.59
CA VAL A 199 -16.70 1.90 1.48
C VAL A 199 -18.01 2.65 1.22
N ALA A 200 -17.94 3.98 1.09
CA ALA A 200 -19.13 4.79 0.78
C ALA A 200 -19.73 4.39 -0.57
N TRP A 201 -18.90 4.17 -1.58
CA TRP A 201 -19.35 3.69 -2.89
C TRP A 201 -19.98 2.29 -2.79
N ALA A 202 -19.39 1.34 -2.07
CA ALA A 202 -19.95 0.00 -1.86
C ALA A 202 -21.37 0.07 -1.29
N LYS A 203 -21.61 0.98 -0.33
CA LYS A 203 -22.95 1.23 0.24
C LYS A 203 -23.94 1.68 -0.84
N THR A 204 -23.54 2.52 -1.78
CA THR A 204 -24.42 2.95 -2.90
C THR A 204 -24.73 1.80 -3.87
N GLN A 205 -23.88 0.77 -3.90
CA GLN A 205 -24.10 -0.45 -4.67
C GLN A 205 -24.94 -1.51 -3.92
N GLY A 206 -25.46 -1.16 -2.75
CA GLY A 206 -26.32 -2.04 -1.96
C GLY A 206 -25.57 -3.08 -1.12
N ALA A 207 -24.28 -2.87 -0.85
CA ALA A 207 -23.50 -3.73 0.04
C ALA A 207 -23.76 -3.39 1.52
N ASP A 208 -23.55 -4.36 2.40
CA ASP A 208 -23.63 -4.20 3.85
C ASP A 208 -22.26 -3.77 4.41
N VAL A 209 -22.04 -2.47 4.48
CA VAL A 209 -20.81 -1.89 5.02
C VAL A 209 -20.68 -2.02 6.54
N SER A 210 -21.70 -2.53 7.24
CA SER A 210 -21.57 -2.88 8.66
C SER A 210 -20.77 -4.18 8.84
N ARG A 211 -20.62 -4.97 7.79
CA ARG A 211 -19.76 -6.16 7.68
C ARG A 211 -18.55 -5.86 6.78
N LEU A 212 -17.69 -4.95 7.26
CA LEU A 212 -16.51 -4.47 6.54
C LEU A 212 -15.26 -5.20 7.00
N GLY A 213 -14.56 -5.84 6.06
CA GLY A 213 -13.22 -6.39 6.22
C GLY A 213 -12.19 -5.65 5.35
N VAL A 214 -10.95 -5.75 5.73
CA VAL A 214 -9.81 -5.23 4.97
C VAL A 214 -8.68 -6.25 4.94
N THR A 215 -8.10 -6.48 3.76
CA THR A 215 -6.91 -7.30 3.61
C THR A 215 -5.93 -6.61 2.67
N GLY A 216 -4.64 -6.85 2.84
CA GLY A 216 -3.63 -6.24 1.99
C GLY A 216 -2.28 -6.91 2.10
N PHE A 217 -1.48 -6.74 1.07
CA PHE A 217 -0.24 -7.46 0.82
C PHE A 217 0.94 -6.47 0.78
N CYS A 218 2.06 -6.77 1.43
CA CYS A 218 3.25 -5.93 1.44
C CYS A 218 2.93 -4.49 1.92
N TRP A 219 3.04 -3.49 1.04
CA TRP A 219 2.59 -2.13 1.32
C TRP A 219 1.12 -2.10 1.76
N GLY A 220 0.24 -2.83 1.07
CA GLY A 220 -1.16 -2.97 1.46
C GLY A 220 -1.37 -3.65 2.81
N GLY A 221 -0.46 -4.53 3.21
CA GLY A 221 -0.46 -5.12 4.56
C GLY A 221 -0.21 -4.06 5.65
N ARG A 222 0.70 -3.10 5.40
CA ARG A 222 0.86 -1.93 6.28
C ARG A 222 -0.43 -1.10 6.34
N ILE A 223 -1.03 -0.83 5.19
CA ILE A 223 -2.27 -0.05 5.10
C ILE A 223 -3.43 -0.75 5.82
N THR A 224 -3.51 -2.07 5.79
CA THR A 224 -4.52 -2.84 6.53
C THR A 224 -4.51 -2.50 8.03
N TRP A 225 -3.33 -2.45 8.66
CA TRP A 225 -3.20 -2.05 10.06
C TRP A 225 -3.62 -0.59 10.29
N LEU A 226 -3.18 0.31 9.42
CA LEU A 226 -3.53 1.73 9.52
C LEU A 226 -5.04 1.95 9.36
N TYR A 227 -5.66 1.28 8.39
CA TYR A 227 -7.09 1.43 8.12
C TYR A 227 -7.95 0.82 9.23
N ALA A 228 -7.54 -0.29 9.83
CA ALA A 228 -8.21 -0.86 11.01
C ALA A 228 -8.16 0.07 12.24
N ALA A 229 -7.19 0.98 12.31
CA ALA A 229 -7.12 2.02 13.33
C ALA A 229 -7.82 3.33 12.92
N HIS A 230 -8.04 3.54 11.63
CA HIS A 230 -8.69 4.72 11.06
C HIS A 230 -10.20 4.60 11.02
N ASN A 231 -10.73 3.50 10.49
CA ASN A 231 -12.17 3.35 10.24
C ASN A 231 -12.82 2.43 11.30
N PRO A 232 -13.70 2.98 12.18
CA PRO A 232 -14.33 2.22 13.26
C PRO A 232 -15.32 1.15 12.76
N ALA A 233 -15.73 1.18 11.49
CA ALA A 233 -16.61 0.19 10.91
C ALA A 233 -15.91 -1.13 10.56
N VAL A 234 -14.58 -1.14 10.50
CA VAL A 234 -13.80 -2.36 10.22
C VAL A 234 -14.05 -3.40 11.31
N LYS A 235 -14.56 -4.56 10.90
CA LYS A 235 -14.82 -5.71 11.79
C LYS A 235 -13.61 -6.60 11.96
N ALA A 236 -12.83 -6.76 10.90
CA ALA A 236 -11.60 -7.53 10.91
C ALA A 236 -10.62 -7.08 9.81
N GLY A 237 -9.32 -7.21 10.08
CA GLY A 237 -8.27 -7.05 9.10
C GLY A 237 -7.44 -8.32 8.93
N VAL A 238 -6.82 -8.52 7.76
CA VAL A 238 -5.78 -9.52 7.54
C VAL A 238 -4.61 -8.89 6.80
N ALA A 239 -3.49 -8.76 7.48
CA ALA A 239 -2.29 -8.09 6.98
C ALA A 239 -1.22 -9.12 6.61
N TRP A 240 -0.89 -9.20 5.32
CA TRP A 240 0.11 -10.11 4.79
C TRP A 240 1.44 -9.39 4.63
N TYR A 241 2.45 -9.84 5.34
CA TYR A 241 3.84 -9.33 5.29
C TYR A 241 3.95 -7.80 5.13
N GLY A 242 3.12 -7.06 5.88
CA GLY A 242 3.14 -5.60 5.89
C GLY A 242 4.14 -5.04 6.89
N ARG A 243 4.89 -4.01 6.50
CA ARG A 243 5.84 -3.33 7.39
C ARG A 243 5.13 -2.80 8.64
N LEU A 244 5.68 -3.06 9.81
CA LEU A 244 5.08 -2.70 11.11
C LEU A 244 5.72 -1.46 11.74
N VAL A 245 7.00 -1.25 11.50
CA VAL A 245 7.82 -0.17 12.05
C VAL A 245 8.57 0.53 10.91
N GLY A 246 8.74 1.82 11.00
CA GLY A 246 9.49 2.59 10.00
C GLY A 246 9.76 4.03 10.47
N ASN A 247 10.45 4.80 9.63
CA ASN A 247 10.70 6.21 9.89
C ASN A 247 9.49 7.06 9.51
N SER A 248 9.09 7.97 10.40
CA SER A 248 8.04 8.94 10.13
C SER A 248 8.49 9.95 9.07
N THR A 249 7.61 10.25 8.13
CA THR A 249 7.76 11.33 7.14
C THR A 249 6.51 12.20 7.13
N PRO A 250 6.54 13.40 6.52
CA PRO A 250 5.32 14.21 6.39
C PRO A 250 4.16 13.50 5.67
N LEU A 251 4.46 12.61 4.71
CA LEU A 251 3.44 11.86 3.94
C LEU A 251 3.03 10.55 4.63
N THR A 252 3.93 9.97 5.41
CA THR A 252 3.71 8.72 6.16
C THR A 252 4.07 8.93 7.63
N PRO A 253 3.26 9.72 8.37
CA PRO A 253 3.61 10.19 9.72
C PRO A 253 3.57 9.10 10.79
N ARG A 254 2.91 7.97 10.51
CA ARG A 254 2.73 6.88 11.48
C ARG A 254 2.87 5.52 10.82
N HIS A 255 3.38 4.58 11.58
CA HIS A 255 3.45 3.17 11.22
C HIS A 255 2.44 2.35 12.05
N PRO A 256 2.16 1.09 11.69
CA PRO A 256 1.23 0.25 12.41
C PRO A 256 1.45 0.21 13.92
N VAL A 257 2.69 0.14 14.38
CA VAL A 257 3.04 0.14 15.81
C VAL A 257 2.58 1.39 16.54
N ASP A 258 2.57 2.56 15.87
CA ASP A 258 2.19 3.85 16.45
C ASP A 258 0.67 4.00 16.61
N VAL A 259 -0.10 3.19 15.91
CA VAL A 259 -1.58 3.22 15.91
C VAL A 259 -2.20 1.96 16.51
N ALA A 260 -1.39 0.97 16.88
CA ALA A 260 -1.83 -0.33 17.39
C ALA A 260 -2.86 -0.20 18.51
N GLY A 261 -2.69 0.76 19.41
CA GLY A 261 -3.59 0.99 20.55
C GLY A 261 -5.01 1.43 20.17
N ARG A 262 -5.24 1.91 18.95
CA ARG A 262 -6.52 2.48 18.51
C ARG A 262 -7.28 1.60 17.52
N ILE A 263 -6.79 0.38 17.23
CA ILE A 263 -7.43 -0.54 16.30
C ILE A 263 -8.86 -0.83 16.75
N ALA A 264 -9.81 -0.66 15.85
CA ALA A 264 -11.24 -0.84 16.08
C ALA A 264 -11.71 -2.28 15.80
N GLY A 265 -11.20 -2.91 14.74
CA GLY A 265 -11.41 -4.32 14.41
C GLY A 265 -10.10 -5.11 14.55
N PRO A 266 -10.11 -6.33 15.13
CA PRO A 266 -8.88 -7.10 15.32
C PRO A 266 -8.26 -7.47 13.97
N VAL A 267 -6.92 -7.55 13.94
CA VAL A 267 -6.17 -7.86 12.72
C VAL A 267 -5.35 -9.13 12.91
N LEU A 268 -5.44 -10.04 11.93
CA LEU A 268 -4.55 -11.18 11.81
C LEU A 268 -3.35 -10.78 10.95
N GLY A 269 -2.16 -10.85 11.53
CA GLY A 269 -0.90 -10.65 10.81
C GLY A 269 -0.32 -11.99 10.33
N LEU A 270 -0.06 -12.11 9.04
CA LEU A 270 0.53 -13.29 8.40
C LEU A 270 1.92 -12.92 7.85
N TYR A 271 2.97 -13.45 8.47
CA TYR A 271 4.35 -13.00 8.26
C TYR A 271 5.30 -14.16 7.94
N GLY A 272 6.32 -13.87 7.16
CA GLY A 272 7.40 -14.81 6.87
C GLY A 272 8.53 -14.72 7.89
N GLY A 273 9.04 -15.86 8.36
CA GLY A 273 10.19 -15.92 9.25
C GLY A 273 11.53 -15.64 8.56
N GLN A 274 11.56 -15.75 7.22
CA GLN A 274 12.71 -15.48 6.38
C GLN A 274 12.58 -14.14 5.62
N ASP A 275 11.71 -13.24 6.11
CA ASP A 275 11.54 -11.91 5.53
C ASP A 275 12.56 -10.92 6.13
N PRO A 276 13.64 -10.56 5.40
CA PRO A 276 14.64 -9.64 5.91
C PRO A 276 14.11 -8.19 6.02
N GLY A 277 13.04 -7.86 5.29
CA GLY A 277 12.38 -6.54 5.31
C GLY A 277 11.49 -6.32 6.53
N ILE A 278 11.10 -7.40 7.21
CA ILE A 278 10.24 -7.37 8.39
C ILE A 278 10.83 -8.28 9.47
N PRO A 279 11.92 -7.86 10.14
CA PRO A 279 12.54 -8.62 11.20
C PRO A 279 11.56 -8.97 12.33
N LEU A 280 11.65 -10.17 12.90
CA LEU A 280 10.70 -10.67 13.88
C LEU A 280 10.62 -9.82 15.16
N ASP A 281 11.68 -9.07 15.51
CA ASP A 281 11.63 -8.10 16.61
C ASP A 281 10.60 -6.98 16.36
N THR A 282 10.34 -6.63 15.10
CA THR A 282 9.29 -5.66 14.73
C THR A 282 7.90 -6.23 14.98
N VAL A 283 7.71 -7.54 14.77
CA VAL A 283 6.48 -8.24 15.11
C VAL A 283 6.28 -8.25 16.63
N ASP A 284 7.33 -8.49 17.41
CA ASP A 284 7.24 -8.50 18.87
C ASP A 284 6.98 -7.10 19.44
N LYS A 285 7.54 -6.04 18.84
CA LYS A 285 7.18 -4.64 19.14
C LYS A 285 5.69 -4.38 18.89
N MET A 286 5.17 -4.85 17.76
CA MET A 286 3.75 -4.69 17.43
C MET A 286 2.84 -5.45 18.39
N LYS A 287 3.15 -6.70 18.73
CA LYS A 287 2.42 -7.48 19.75
C LYS A 287 2.38 -6.75 21.09
N THR A 288 3.52 -6.18 21.51
CA THR A 288 3.61 -5.40 22.74
C THR A 288 2.68 -4.19 22.71
N ALA A 289 2.67 -3.43 21.61
CA ALA A 289 1.80 -2.26 21.43
C ALA A 289 0.31 -2.65 21.41
N LEU A 290 -0.05 -3.74 20.73
CA LEU A 290 -1.42 -4.27 20.70
C LEU A 290 -1.91 -4.68 22.08
N ASN A 291 -1.08 -5.32 22.90
CA ASN A 291 -1.41 -5.76 24.26
C ASN A 291 -1.71 -4.58 25.21
N GLN A 292 -1.24 -3.39 24.89
CA GLN A 292 -1.50 -2.16 25.64
C GLN A 292 -2.71 -1.38 25.10
N GLY A 293 -3.29 -1.82 23.99
CA GLY A 293 -4.32 -1.12 23.25
C GLY A 293 -5.76 -1.44 23.63
N SER A 294 -6.66 -1.16 22.69
CA SER A 294 -8.10 -1.42 22.78
C SER A 294 -8.42 -2.92 22.96
N ALA A 295 -9.66 -3.23 23.31
CA ALA A 295 -10.12 -4.62 23.35
C ALA A 295 -9.99 -5.33 21.99
N ALA A 296 -10.17 -4.61 20.88
CA ALA A 296 -9.98 -5.13 19.54
C ALA A 296 -8.48 -5.35 19.24
N ALA A 297 -7.62 -4.39 19.63
CA ALA A 297 -6.17 -4.54 19.49
C ALA A 297 -5.66 -5.80 20.18
N LYS A 298 -6.08 -6.05 21.42
CA LYS A 298 -5.69 -7.23 22.21
C LYS A 298 -6.16 -8.56 21.63
N ARG A 299 -7.14 -8.57 20.75
CA ARG A 299 -7.62 -9.76 20.03
C ARG A 299 -6.90 -9.98 18.70
N SER A 300 -6.01 -9.07 18.31
CA SER A 300 -5.21 -9.23 17.09
C SER A 300 -4.18 -10.36 17.29
N GLU A 301 -3.94 -11.11 16.22
CA GLU A 301 -3.11 -12.30 16.25
C GLU A 301 -2.01 -12.23 15.19
N PHE A 302 -0.95 -13.01 15.40
CA PHE A 302 0.12 -13.19 14.41
C PHE A 302 0.36 -14.68 14.17
N HIS A 303 0.53 -15.02 12.88
CA HIS A 303 1.04 -16.31 12.48
C HIS A 303 2.32 -16.13 11.66
N ILE A 304 3.39 -16.81 12.07
CA ILE A 304 4.70 -16.72 11.43
C ILE A 304 4.96 -18.04 10.70
N TYR A 305 5.20 -17.97 9.40
CA TYR A 305 5.64 -19.08 8.57
C TYR A 305 7.17 -19.10 8.58
N ALA A 306 7.76 -19.99 9.36
CA ALA A 306 9.20 -20.00 9.69
C ALA A 306 10.12 -19.93 8.46
N ASP A 307 9.76 -20.65 7.39
CA ASP A 307 10.56 -20.80 6.17
C ASP A 307 10.06 -19.92 5.00
N ALA A 308 9.06 -19.07 5.23
CA ALA A 308 8.53 -18.22 4.18
C ALA A 308 9.27 -16.89 4.10
N PRO A 309 9.63 -16.45 2.87
CA PRO A 309 10.19 -15.12 2.61
C PRO A 309 9.08 -14.06 2.52
N HIS A 310 9.48 -12.80 2.20
CA HIS A 310 8.53 -11.76 1.79
C HIS A 310 7.69 -12.20 0.58
N ALA A 311 6.44 -11.71 0.49
CA ALA A 311 5.52 -11.99 -0.62
C ALA A 311 5.24 -13.50 -0.88
N PHE A 312 5.25 -14.32 0.16
CA PHE A 312 5.02 -15.78 0.05
C PHE A 312 3.64 -16.15 -0.50
N HIS A 313 2.66 -15.25 -0.48
CA HIS A 313 1.33 -15.46 -1.07
C HIS A 313 1.26 -15.14 -2.57
N ALA A 314 2.20 -14.38 -3.08
CA ALA A 314 2.19 -13.89 -4.48
C ALA A 314 2.60 -15.02 -5.45
N ASP A 315 1.63 -15.75 -5.96
CA ASP A 315 1.83 -16.95 -6.80
C ASP A 315 2.47 -16.70 -8.17
N TYR A 316 2.62 -15.44 -8.54
CA TYR A 316 3.33 -15.00 -9.74
C TYR A 316 4.82 -14.73 -9.50
N ARG A 317 5.33 -14.90 -8.25
CA ARG A 317 6.71 -14.58 -7.85
C ARG A 317 7.50 -15.84 -7.44
N PRO A 318 8.83 -15.85 -7.60
CA PRO A 318 9.70 -16.94 -7.09
C PRO A 318 9.65 -17.11 -5.57
N SER A 319 9.24 -16.06 -4.83
CA SER A 319 9.04 -16.09 -3.37
C SER A 319 7.80 -16.88 -2.93
N TYR A 320 6.92 -17.29 -3.85
CA TYR A 320 5.71 -18.03 -3.53
C TYR A 320 6.00 -19.32 -2.73
N ARG A 321 5.25 -19.51 -1.67
CA ARG A 321 5.29 -20.73 -0.85
C ARG A 321 3.88 -21.27 -0.72
N LYS A 322 3.58 -22.29 -1.55
CA LYS A 322 2.24 -22.84 -1.71
C LYS A 322 1.57 -23.17 -0.36
N ASP A 323 2.24 -23.95 0.49
CA ASP A 323 1.66 -24.41 1.74
C ASP A 323 1.37 -23.24 2.71
N ALA A 324 2.28 -22.26 2.78
CA ALA A 324 2.08 -21.05 3.58
C ALA A 324 0.95 -20.16 3.02
N ALA A 325 0.86 -20.03 1.68
CA ALA A 325 -0.17 -19.25 1.01
C ALA A 325 -1.56 -19.87 1.20
N GLU A 326 -1.69 -21.19 1.04
CA GLU A 326 -2.95 -21.92 1.22
C GLU A 326 -3.41 -21.94 2.70
N ASP A 327 -2.50 -22.17 3.63
CA ASP A 327 -2.83 -22.08 5.06
C ASP A 327 -3.21 -20.65 5.46
N GLY A 328 -2.43 -19.65 4.99
CA GLY A 328 -2.74 -18.24 5.21
C GLY A 328 -4.11 -17.84 4.66
N TRP A 329 -4.48 -18.33 3.48
CA TRP A 329 -5.81 -18.11 2.91
C TRP A 329 -6.92 -18.73 3.77
N LYS A 330 -6.74 -19.95 4.26
CA LYS A 330 -7.68 -20.60 5.18
C LYS A 330 -7.83 -19.80 6.49
N ARG A 331 -6.71 -19.34 7.06
CA ARG A 331 -6.73 -18.47 8.25
C ARG A 331 -7.44 -17.15 7.98
N CYS A 332 -7.17 -16.50 6.85
CA CYS A 332 -7.79 -15.25 6.43
C CYS A 332 -9.32 -15.39 6.38
N THR A 333 -9.83 -16.38 5.68
CA THR A 333 -11.28 -16.61 5.54
C THR A 333 -11.93 -17.01 6.86
N ALA A 334 -11.27 -17.83 7.68
CA ALA A 334 -11.73 -18.19 9.01
C ALA A 334 -11.77 -16.97 9.94
N TRP A 335 -10.76 -16.09 9.86
CA TRP A 335 -10.70 -14.85 10.65
C TRP A 335 -11.85 -13.91 10.34
N PHE A 336 -12.12 -13.69 9.06
CA PHE A 336 -13.25 -12.86 8.65
C PHE A 336 -14.58 -13.44 9.14
N LYS A 337 -14.79 -14.75 9.00
CA LYS A 337 -15.99 -15.42 9.49
C LYS A 337 -16.13 -15.30 11.03
N ALA A 338 -15.08 -15.55 11.79
CA ALA A 338 -15.08 -15.48 13.24
C ALA A 338 -15.37 -14.07 13.79
N ASN A 339 -15.09 -13.02 12.99
CA ASN A 339 -15.32 -11.64 13.35
C ASN A 339 -16.56 -11.02 12.68
N GLY A 340 -17.49 -11.84 12.18
CA GLY A 340 -18.82 -11.41 11.75
C GLY A 340 -18.90 -10.85 10.34
N LEU A 341 -18.02 -11.22 9.44
CA LEU A 341 -18.11 -10.83 8.03
C LEU A 341 -18.89 -11.82 7.17
N ALA A 342 -19.10 -13.04 7.62
CA ALA A 342 -19.85 -14.08 6.88
C ALA A 342 -21.23 -14.31 7.50
#